data_2323bfa4e5552d2c9e786329745db81c
#
_entry.id   2323bfa4e5552d2c9e786329745db81c
#
_cell.length_a   1.000
_cell.length_b   1.000
_cell.length_c   1.000
_cell.angle_alpha   90.00
_cell.angle_beta   90.00
_cell.angle_gamma   90.00
#
_symmetry.space_group_name_H-M   'P 1'
#
loop_
_entity.id
_entity.type
_entity.pdbx_description
1 polymer ?
#
loop_
_entity_poly.entity_id
_entity_poly.type
_entity_poly.pdbx_seq_one_letter_code
_entity_poly.pdbx_strand_id
1 'polypeptide(L)'
;MTIINEKFTVHTKGNTEIKDITRLVQNAVYKHSLQNAVVHVYVAGSTVSITNIEYEDGLLQDLPEALDRIAPVDKEYHHDESWHDGNGYAHVRASIVGNSTMVPLIEGALQLGQWQQIVLIDFDNKARTRTVHVQILY
;
A
#
# COMPACT_ATOMS: atom_id res chain seq x y z
N MET A 1 -2.56 26.32 -6.70
CA MET A 1 -2.67 24.93 -6.23
C MET A 1 -2.25 24.86 -4.76
N THR A 2 -3.03 24.19 -3.96
CA THR A 2 -2.75 23.99 -2.54
C THR A 2 -2.47 22.52 -2.28
N ILE A 3 -1.56 22.24 -1.36
CA ILE A 3 -1.23 20.88 -0.96
C ILE A 3 -1.48 20.73 0.54
N ILE A 4 -2.32 19.77 0.91
CA ILE A 4 -2.52 19.38 2.30
C ILE A 4 -1.78 18.07 2.51
N ASN A 5 -0.99 17.98 3.58
CA ASN A 5 -0.27 16.78 3.95
C ASN A 5 -0.90 16.18 5.21
N GLU A 6 -1.38 14.96 5.08
CA GLU A 6 -1.87 14.13 6.19
C GLU A 6 -1.01 12.88 6.27
N LYS A 7 -1.00 12.24 7.44
CA LYS A 7 -0.32 10.97 7.62
C LYS A 7 -0.97 10.15 8.73
N PHE A 8 -0.80 8.85 8.64
CA PHE A 8 -1.16 7.93 9.71
C PHE A 8 -0.18 6.75 9.72
N THR A 9 -0.16 6.01 10.81
CA THR A 9 0.68 4.83 10.94
C THR A 9 -0.15 3.56 10.90
N VAL A 10 0.44 2.50 10.35
CA VAL A 10 -0.15 1.16 10.27
C VAL A 10 0.83 0.17 10.86
N HIS A 11 0.40 -0.60 11.85
CA HIS A 11 1.18 -1.69 12.41
C HIS A 11 0.94 -2.95 11.58
N THR A 12 2.02 -3.60 11.14
CA THR A 12 1.96 -4.77 10.29
C THR A 12 2.67 -5.95 10.94
N LYS A 13 2.29 -7.16 10.52
CA LYS A 13 2.95 -8.41 10.91
C LYS A 13 4.01 -8.84 9.90
N GLY A 14 3.96 -8.29 8.67
CA GLY A 14 4.78 -8.72 7.56
C GLY A 14 4.23 -9.96 6.86
N ASN A 15 5.09 -10.63 6.10
CA ASN A 15 4.78 -11.87 5.39
C ASN A 15 3.59 -11.76 4.43
N THR A 16 3.57 -10.66 3.66
CA THR A 16 2.51 -10.36 2.68
C THR A 16 1.14 -10.14 3.34
N GLU A 17 1.13 -9.53 4.52
CA GLU A 17 -0.11 -9.07 5.14
C GLU A 17 -0.73 -7.97 4.30
N ILE A 18 -2.01 -8.12 3.94
CA ILE A 18 -2.78 -7.16 3.18
C ILE A 18 -3.79 -6.50 4.10
N LYS A 19 -3.67 -5.18 4.27
CA LYS A 19 -4.55 -4.40 5.15
C LYS A 19 -5.37 -3.40 4.34
N ASP A 20 -6.68 -3.42 4.52
CA ASP A 20 -7.57 -2.41 3.96
C ASP A 20 -7.39 -1.11 4.75
N ILE A 21 -6.90 -0.07 4.09
CA ILE A 21 -6.67 1.25 4.69
C ILE A 21 -7.63 2.31 4.13
N THR A 22 -8.64 1.90 3.38
CA THR A 22 -9.58 2.83 2.72
C THR A 22 -10.21 3.80 3.70
N ARG A 23 -10.70 3.31 4.86
CA ARG A 23 -11.32 4.18 5.85
C ARG A 23 -10.34 5.19 6.45
N LEU A 24 -9.09 4.79 6.68
CA LEU A 24 -8.06 5.70 7.19
C LEU A 24 -7.77 6.83 6.19
N VAL A 25 -7.71 6.49 4.90
CA VAL A 25 -7.54 7.48 3.83
C VAL A 25 -8.78 8.40 3.74
N GLN A 26 -9.98 7.83 3.78
CA GLN A 26 -11.23 8.61 3.77
C GLN A 26 -11.26 9.59 4.94
N ASN A 27 -10.91 9.15 6.15
CA ASN A 27 -10.89 10.02 7.33
C ASN A 27 -9.89 11.17 7.16
N ALA A 28 -8.71 10.90 6.60
CA ALA A 28 -7.70 11.93 6.33
C ALA A 28 -8.17 12.96 5.31
N VAL A 29 -8.96 12.55 4.31
CA VAL A 29 -9.42 13.41 3.21
C VAL A 29 -10.70 14.16 3.57
N TYR A 30 -11.72 13.45 4.09
CA TYR A 30 -13.08 14.01 4.22
C TYR A 30 -13.20 15.08 5.28
N LYS A 31 -12.31 15.12 6.28
CA LYS A 31 -12.29 16.19 7.29
C LYS A 31 -12.00 17.58 6.69
N HIS A 32 -11.48 17.66 5.48
CA HIS A 32 -11.17 18.93 4.81
C HIS A 32 -12.33 19.47 3.98
N SER A 33 -13.41 18.72 3.82
CA SER A 33 -14.64 19.14 3.10
C SER A 33 -14.38 19.66 1.70
N LEU A 34 -13.40 19.11 0.99
CA LEU A 34 -13.08 19.49 -0.39
C LEU A 34 -14.04 18.82 -1.37
N GLN A 35 -14.33 19.52 -2.48
CA GLN A 35 -15.18 18.98 -3.53
C GLN A 35 -14.40 18.26 -4.63
N ASN A 36 -13.28 18.82 -5.05
CA ASN A 36 -12.46 18.27 -6.11
C ASN A 36 -10.99 18.34 -5.73
N ALA A 37 -10.27 17.25 -5.90
CA ALA A 37 -8.85 17.16 -5.60
C ALA A 37 -8.23 15.92 -6.25
N VAL A 38 -6.91 15.87 -6.27
CA VAL A 38 -6.16 14.65 -6.50
C VAL A 38 -5.64 14.18 -5.15
N VAL A 39 -5.94 12.94 -4.79
CA VAL A 39 -5.49 12.33 -3.53
C VAL A 39 -4.38 11.33 -3.83
N HIS A 40 -3.19 11.61 -3.36
CA HIS A 40 -2.01 10.76 -3.49
C HIS A 40 -1.76 10.04 -2.17
N VAL A 41 -1.74 8.72 -2.20
CA VAL A 41 -1.49 7.86 -1.03
C VAL A 41 -0.17 7.14 -1.22
N TYR A 42 0.77 7.33 -0.31
CA TYR A 42 2.13 6.85 -0.42
C TYR A 42 2.60 6.23 0.89
N VAL A 43 3.28 5.08 0.82
CA VAL A 43 3.94 4.48 1.99
C VAL A 43 5.46 4.56 1.83
N ALA A 44 6.13 5.06 2.85
CA ALA A 44 7.59 5.07 2.91
C ALA A 44 8.11 3.70 3.33
N GLY A 45 9.00 3.14 2.52
CA GLY A 45 9.61 1.83 2.76
C GLY A 45 9.88 1.07 1.48
N SER A 46 10.85 0.18 1.50
CA SER A 46 11.28 -0.60 0.34
C SER A 46 10.77 -2.04 0.32
N THR A 47 10.02 -2.45 1.36
CA THR A 47 9.45 -3.80 1.50
C THR A 47 7.93 -3.77 1.70
N VAL A 48 7.31 -2.66 1.36
CA VAL A 48 5.88 -2.40 1.56
C VAL A 48 5.31 -1.71 0.33
N SER A 49 4.02 -1.91 0.08
CA SER A 49 3.33 -1.36 -1.09
C SER A 49 1.97 -0.77 -0.73
N ILE A 50 1.51 0.13 -1.59
CA ILE A 50 0.14 0.62 -1.65
C ILE A 50 -0.41 0.28 -3.03
N THR A 51 -1.60 -0.29 -3.10
CA THR A 51 -2.31 -0.52 -4.35
C THR A 51 -3.82 -0.55 -4.12
N ASN A 52 -4.58 -0.75 -5.18
CA ASN A 52 -6.04 -0.86 -5.12
C ASN A 52 -6.45 -2.26 -5.57
N ILE A 53 -7.26 -2.92 -4.77
CA ILE A 53 -7.78 -4.26 -5.08
C ILE A 53 -9.25 -4.37 -4.66
N GLU A 54 -9.93 -5.39 -5.15
CA GLU A 54 -11.12 -5.88 -4.47
C GLU A 54 -10.68 -6.64 -3.21
N TYR A 55 -11.08 -6.14 -2.04
CA TYR A 55 -10.70 -6.78 -0.77
C TYR A 55 -11.67 -7.90 -0.46
N GLU A 56 -11.45 -9.08 -1.07
CA GLU A 56 -12.28 -10.26 -0.88
C GLU A 56 -11.41 -11.51 -0.69
N ASP A 57 -11.96 -12.54 -0.05
CA ASP A 57 -11.18 -13.68 0.44
C ASP A 57 -10.40 -14.43 -0.65
N GLY A 58 -10.98 -14.60 -1.83
CA GLY A 58 -10.32 -15.26 -2.95
C GLY A 58 -9.11 -14.49 -3.44
N LEU A 59 -9.27 -13.18 -3.67
CA LEU A 59 -8.17 -12.34 -4.14
C LEU A 59 -7.07 -12.19 -3.09
N LEU A 60 -7.43 -12.18 -1.80
CA LEU A 60 -6.43 -12.16 -0.72
C LEU A 60 -5.54 -13.42 -0.70
N GLN A 61 -5.97 -14.49 -1.35
CA GLN A 61 -5.17 -15.69 -1.58
C GLN A 61 -4.47 -15.65 -2.95
N ASP A 62 -5.18 -15.28 -3.99
CA ASP A 62 -4.66 -15.28 -5.37
C ASP A 62 -3.50 -14.32 -5.56
N LEU A 63 -3.54 -13.14 -4.95
CA LEU A 63 -2.49 -12.14 -5.13
C LEU A 63 -1.15 -12.59 -4.50
N PRO A 64 -1.10 -13.06 -3.26
CA PRO A 64 0.13 -13.64 -2.71
C PRO A 64 0.65 -14.84 -3.51
N GLU A 65 -0.24 -15.71 -3.98
CA GLU A 65 0.15 -16.85 -4.81
C GLU A 65 0.78 -16.42 -6.14
N ALA A 66 0.24 -15.39 -6.77
CA ALA A 66 0.80 -14.82 -8.00
C ALA A 66 2.20 -14.22 -7.74
N LEU A 67 2.35 -13.50 -6.64
CA LEU A 67 3.64 -12.91 -6.26
C LEU A 67 4.66 -13.99 -5.88
N ASP A 68 4.21 -15.10 -5.31
CA ASP A 68 5.09 -16.23 -4.98
C ASP A 68 5.65 -16.91 -6.25
N ARG A 69 4.93 -16.87 -7.36
CA ARG A 69 5.46 -17.35 -8.64
C ARG A 69 6.49 -16.41 -9.26
N ILE A 70 6.40 -15.12 -8.99
CA ILE A 70 7.30 -14.09 -9.55
C ILE A 70 8.52 -13.89 -8.66
N ALA A 71 8.31 -13.78 -7.37
CA ALA A 71 9.34 -13.52 -6.36
C ALA A 71 9.13 -14.44 -5.14
N PRO A 72 9.47 -15.74 -5.28
CA PRO A 72 9.27 -16.71 -4.20
C PRO A 72 10.15 -16.40 -2.99
N VAL A 73 9.66 -16.74 -1.80
CA VAL A 73 10.40 -16.57 -0.54
C VAL A 73 11.63 -17.48 -0.51
N ASP A 74 11.50 -18.72 -1.01
CA ASP A 74 12.51 -19.77 -0.92
C ASP A 74 13.54 -19.72 -2.07
N LYS A 75 13.89 -18.53 -2.52
CA LYS A 75 14.89 -18.34 -3.54
C LYS A 75 16.07 -17.59 -2.95
N GLU A 76 17.27 -17.83 -3.49
CA GLU A 76 18.45 -17.00 -3.20
C GLU A 76 18.34 -15.66 -3.92
N TYR A 77 18.52 -14.57 -3.17
CA TYR A 77 18.56 -13.22 -3.70
C TYR A 77 19.90 -12.58 -3.45
N HIS A 78 20.43 -11.86 -4.42
CA HIS A 78 21.68 -11.11 -4.28
C HIS A 78 21.64 -10.10 -3.14
N HIS A 79 20.44 -9.52 -2.87
CA HIS A 79 20.22 -8.63 -1.73
C HIS A 79 20.62 -9.28 -0.41
N ASP A 80 20.29 -10.56 -0.23
CA ASP A 80 20.57 -11.30 1.01
C ASP A 80 22.05 -11.60 1.19
N GLU A 81 22.82 -11.67 0.10
CA GLU A 81 24.27 -11.79 0.14
C GLU A 81 24.93 -10.55 0.75
N SER A 82 24.34 -9.35 0.53
CA SER A 82 24.86 -8.09 1.04
C SER A 82 24.48 -7.83 2.50
N TRP A 83 23.21 -8.09 2.86
CA TRP A 83 22.63 -7.68 4.15
C TRP A 83 22.29 -8.84 5.09
N HIS A 84 22.21 -10.07 4.59
CA HIS A 84 21.92 -11.29 5.34
C HIS A 84 20.59 -11.27 6.14
N ASP A 85 19.62 -10.45 5.71
CA ASP A 85 18.33 -10.30 6.39
C ASP A 85 17.20 -11.15 5.78
N GLY A 86 17.46 -11.85 4.68
CA GLY A 86 16.53 -12.83 4.10
C GLY A 86 15.26 -12.25 3.52
N ASN A 87 15.21 -10.95 3.24
CA ASN A 87 14.02 -10.27 2.73
C ASN A 87 14.14 -9.76 1.30
N GLY A 88 15.08 -10.29 0.51
CA GLY A 88 15.27 -9.90 -0.89
C GLY A 88 13.99 -10.05 -1.71
N TYR A 89 13.22 -11.10 -1.49
CA TYR A 89 11.92 -11.29 -2.14
C TYR A 89 10.95 -10.13 -1.85
N ALA A 90 10.98 -9.59 -0.64
CA ALA A 90 10.09 -8.51 -0.23
C ALA A 90 10.40 -7.21 -0.98
N HIS A 91 11.69 -6.90 -1.19
CA HIS A 91 12.11 -5.77 -2.00
C HIS A 91 11.67 -5.91 -3.46
N VAL A 92 11.79 -7.11 -4.04
CA VAL A 92 11.36 -7.36 -5.41
C VAL A 92 9.84 -7.20 -5.53
N ARG A 93 9.06 -7.80 -4.63
CA ARG A 93 7.60 -7.67 -4.62
C ARG A 93 7.15 -6.21 -4.49
N ALA A 94 7.74 -5.48 -3.55
CA ALA A 94 7.43 -4.07 -3.35
C ALA A 94 7.76 -3.21 -4.58
N SER A 95 8.88 -3.51 -5.25
CA SER A 95 9.28 -2.81 -6.47
C SER A 95 8.31 -3.04 -7.63
N ILE A 96 7.74 -4.25 -7.72
CA ILE A 96 6.76 -4.60 -8.77
C ILE A 96 5.41 -3.94 -8.50
N VAL A 97 4.91 -4.04 -7.27
CA VAL A 97 3.58 -3.52 -6.90
C VAL A 97 3.60 -2.00 -6.79
N GLY A 98 4.71 -1.43 -6.32
CA GLY A 98 4.82 0.00 -6.10
C GLY A 98 4.30 0.43 -4.73
N ASN A 99 4.55 1.68 -4.37
CA ASN A 99 4.26 2.19 -3.03
C ASN A 99 3.32 3.38 -3.00
N SER A 100 2.58 3.62 -4.07
CA SER A 100 1.61 4.72 -4.12
C SER A 100 0.45 4.45 -5.05
N THR A 101 -0.65 5.15 -4.80
CA THR A 101 -1.80 5.24 -5.69
C THR A 101 -2.34 6.66 -5.70
N MET A 102 -2.99 7.03 -6.80
CA MET A 102 -3.73 8.28 -6.92
C MET A 102 -5.21 7.99 -7.11
N VAL A 103 -6.04 8.69 -6.36
CA VAL A 103 -7.50 8.57 -6.45
C VAL A 103 -8.09 9.97 -6.62
N PRO A 104 -8.91 10.20 -7.65
CA PRO A 104 -9.63 11.46 -7.77
C PRO A 104 -10.64 11.64 -6.64
N LEU A 105 -10.75 12.86 -6.13
CA LEU A 105 -11.86 13.30 -5.29
C LEU A 105 -12.77 14.14 -6.18
N ILE A 106 -14.02 13.73 -6.35
CA ILE A 106 -15.00 14.42 -7.19
C ILE A 106 -16.29 14.55 -6.40
N GLU A 107 -16.83 15.76 -6.36
CA GLU A 107 -18.05 16.09 -5.61
C GLU A 107 -18.00 15.57 -4.14
N GLY A 108 -16.82 15.68 -3.54
CA GLY A 108 -16.62 15.30 -2.14
C GLY A 108 -16.43 13.81 -1.88
N ALA A 109 -16.36 12.98 -2.92
CA ALA A 109 -16.19 11.53 -2.77
C ALA A 109 -14.96 11.01 -3.51
N LEU A 110 -14.19 10.15 -2.87
CA LEU A 110 -13.11 9.41 -3.52
C LEU A 110 -13.69 8.46 -4.57
N GLN A 111 -13.15 8.53 -5.79
CA GLN A 111 -13.65 7.76 -6.93
C GLN A 111 -13.06 6.35 -6.94
N LEU A 112 -13.52 5.53 -6.01
CA LEU A 112 -13.22 4.11 -5.96
C LEU A 112 -14.39 3.32 -6.55
N GLY A 113 -14.07 2.25 -7.27
CA GLY A 113 -15.09 1.31 -7.71
C GLY A 113 -15.81 0.70 -6.49
N GLN A 114 -17.02 0.20 -6.69
CA GLN A 114 -17.88 -0.34 -5.62
C GLN A 114 -17.16 -1.35 -4.72
N TRP A 115 -16.31 -2.19 -5.32
CA TRP A 115 -15.57 -3.25 -4.62
C TRP A 115 -14.09 -2.95 -4.44
N GLN A 116 -13.64 -1.80 -4.96
CA GLN A 116 -12.24 -1.40 -4.94
C GLN A 116 -11.86 -0.77 -3.60
N GLN A 117 -10.81 -1.28 -2.98
CA GLN A 117 -10.29 -0.76 -1.72
C GLN A 117 -8.82 -0.37 -1.89
N ILE A 118 -8.40 0.63 -1.13
CA ILE A 118 -6.98 1.00 -1.02
C ILE A 118 -6.37 0.09 0.03
N VAL A 119 -5.31 -0.63 -0.34
CA VAL A 119 -4.65 -1.57 0.58
C VAL A 119 -3.18 -1.26 0.74
N LEU A 120 -2.68 -1.56 1.93
CA LEU A 120 -1.26 -1.63 2.23
C LEU A 120 -0.87 -3.10 2.30
N ILE A 121 0.21 -3.47 1.60
CA ILE A 121 0.74 -4.84 1.62
C ILE A 121 2.15 -4.78 2.20
N ASP A 122 2.38 -5.45 3.32
CA ASP A 122 3.71 -5.54 3.92
C ASP A 122 4.34 -6.88 3.60
N PHE A 123 5.38 -6.84 2.76
CA PHE A 123 6.09 -8.02 2.30
C PHE A 123 7.25 -8.43 3.20
N ASP A 124 7.65 -7.58 4.14
CA ASP A 124 8.82 -7.85 4.98
C ASP A 124 8.65 -9.14 5.79
N ASN A 125 9.74 -9.70 6.24
CA ASN A 125 9.75 -10.94 7.02
C ASN A 125 9.62 -10.72 8.53
N LYS A 126 9.23 -9.53 8.94
CA LYS A 126 8.98 -9.18 10.35
C LYS A 126 7.95 -8.08 10.49
N ALA A 127 7.45 -7.91 11.71
CA ALA A 127 6.51 -6.85 12.05
C ALA A 127 7.17 -5.46 11.88
N ARG A 128 6.40 -4.51 11.37
CA ARG A 128 6.83 -3.12 11.15
C ARG A 128 5.74 -2.15 11.60
N THR A 129 6.14 -0.90 11.78
CA THR A 129 5.24 0.24 11.83
C THR A 129 5.49 1.07 10.58
N ARG A 130 4.47 1.20 9.73
CA ARG A 130 4.57 1.89 8.45
C ARG A 130 3.89 3.25 8.53
N THR A 131 4.51 4.26 7.94
CA THR A 131 3.91 5.59 7.82
C THR A 131 3.31 5.75 6.44
N VAL A 132 2.02 6.05 6.38
CA VAL A 132 1.30 6.36 5.14
C VAL A 132 1.10 7.87 5.06
N HIS A 133 1.52 8.44 3.95
CA HIS A 133 1.33 9.86 3.63
C HIS A 133 0.14 10.00 2.70
N VAL A 134 -0.74 10.94 3.00
CA VAL A 134 -1.86 11.30 2.14
C VAL A 134 -1.69 12.76 1.75
N GLN A 135 -1.39 13.00 0.48
CA GLN A 135 -1.30 14.35 -0.07
C GLN A 135 -2.56 14.67 -0.86
N ILE A 136 -3.14 15.80 -0.57
CA ILE A 136 -4.36 16.27 -1.23
C ILE A 136 -4.00 17.54 -1.99
N LEU A 137 -4.13 17.48 -3.32
CA LEU A 137 -3.78 18.56 -4.22
C LEU A 137 -5.08 19.16 -4.80
N TYR A 138 -5.32 20.48 -4.58
CA TYR A 138 -6.55 21.14 -5.04
C TYR A 138 -6.34 22.59 -5.40
#